data_c5da3bfb5149326d1138662315a04af8
#
_entry.id   c5da3bfb5149326d1138662315a04af8
#
_cell.length_a   1.000
_cell.length_b   1.000
_cell.length_c   1.000
_cell.angle_alpha   90.00
_cell.angle_beta   90.00
_cell.angle_gamma   90.00
#
_symmetry.space_group_name_H-M   'P 1'
#
loop_
_entity.id
_entity.type
_entity.pdbx_description
1 polymer ?
#
loop_
_entity_poly.entity_id
_entity_poly.type
_entity_poly.pdbx_seq_one_letter_code
_entity_poly.pdbx_strand_id
1 'polypeptide(L)'
;MPYLASLARQCTRFADWTESDTGQASATQYVSQFQGDSNHTVRNDCAPSPTCQSTADNLFRQARTAGLTAVNYVEGATTACSSSGNATKHVPAMYFKGADDAAHCAEQVQPYKNFDINHLPNFAFVTPTMCNDGHDCSNTVVDAWVATNVGAVLNSATYAQGRTLVEIWYDEAHPVPNLYIAPTAYTGSVATPVTYRSTLRLWQDSLGLGCLSGSCGSTNLRPLAGT
;
A
#
# COMPACT_ATOMS: atom_id res chain seq x y z
N MET A 1 17.67 -11.22 -0.75
CA MET A 1 16.23 -11.54 -0.51
C MET A 1 15.83 -12.76 -1.34
N PRO A 2 16.13 -13.98 -0.87
CA PRO A 2 15.85 -15.20 -1.64
C PRO A 2 14.35 -15.50 -1.78
N TYR A 3 13.54 -15.20 -0.77
CA TYR A 3 12.10 -15.42 -0.83
C TYR A 3 11.42 -14.46 -1.82
N LEU A 4 11.71 -13.16 -1.70
CA LEU A 4 11.21 -12.15 -2.66
C LEU A 4 11.66 -12.47 -4.10
N ALA A 5 12.92 -12.89 -4.29
CA ALA A 5 13.39 -13.30 -5.60
C ALA A 5 12.67 -14.56 -6.12
N SER A 6 12.24 -15.47 -5.24
CA SER A 6 11.41 -16.62 -5.60
C SER A 6 10.00 -16.18 -6.05
N LEU A 7 9.37 -15.27 -5.31
CA LEU A 7 8.08 -14.68 -5.70
C LEU A 7 8.17 -13.96 -7.05
N ALA A 8 9.20 -13.14 -7.25
CA ALA A 8 9.42 -12.39 -8.49
C ALA A 8 9.53 -13.26 -9.75
N ARG A 9 9.88 -14.55 -9.61
CA ARG A 9 9.89 -15.51 -10.73
C ARG A 9 8.53 -16.15 -11.02
N GLN A 10 7.58 -16.02 -10.09
CA GLN A 10 6.29 -16.71 -10.13
C GLN A 10 5.10 -15.75 -10.27
N CYS A 11 5.35 -14.44 -10.29
CA CYS A 11 4.32 -13.42 -10.33
C CYS A 11 4.70 -12.26 -11.26
N THR A 12 3.89 -11.21 -11.31
CA THR A 12 4.20 -10.00 -12.08
C THR A 12 5.26 -9.19 -11.34
N ARG A 13 6.36 -8.86 -12.01
CA ARG A 13 7.41 -7.97 -11.53
C ARG A 13 7.48 -6.74 -12.43
N PHE A 14 7.46 -5.56 -11.84
CA PHE A 14 7.66 -4.32 -12.58
C PHE A 14 9.15 -3.97 -12.65
N ALA A 15 9.66 -3.79 -13.87
CA ALA A 15 11.05 -3.43 -14.11
C ALA A 15 11.25 -1.91 -14.27
N ASP A 16 10.17 -1.19 -14.60
CA ASP A 16 10.15 0.27 -14.79
C ASP A 16 9.02 0.88 -13.95
N TRP A 17 9.19 0.79 -12.63
CA TRP A 17 8.29 1.41 -11.68
C TRP A 17 8.95 2.65 -11.09
N THR A 18 8.27 3.80 -11.15
CA THR A 18 8.81 5.08 -10.72
C THR A 18 7.92 5.77 -9.70
N GLU A 19 8.55 6.54 -8.84
CA GLU A 19 7.87 7.43 -7.91
C GLU A 19 7.05 8.48 -8.69
N SER A 20 5.87 8.81 -8.18
CA SER A 20 5.07 9.91 -8.77
C SER A 20 5.63 11.28 -8.42
N ASP A 21 6.29 11.39 -7.27
CA ASP A 21 6.89 12.61 -6.74
C ASP A 21 8.39 12.39 -6.52
N THR A 22 9.13 12.22 -7.59
CA THR A 22 10.56 11.85 -7.59
C THR A 22 11.39 12.70 -6.62
N GLY A 23 12.16 12.02 -5.77
CA GLY A 23 13.04 12.66 -4.79
C GLY A 23 12.34 13.23 -3.57
N GLN A 24 11.07 12.92 -3.36
CA GLN A 24 10.35 13.26 -2.14
C GLN A 24 10.47 12.15 -1.10
N ALA A 25 10.33 12.52 0.18
CA ALA A 25 10.37 11.58 1.29
C ALA A 25 9.13 10.68 1.34
N SER A 26 9.23 9.54 2.01
CA SER A 26 8.24 8.46 2.08
C SER A 26 6.81 8.94 2.36
N ALA A 27 6.58 9.76 3.40
CA ALA A 27 5.25 10.24 3.73
C ALA A 27 4.59 11.02 2.58
N THR A 28 5.37 11.80 1.83
CA THR A 28 4.90 12.53 0.64
C THR A 28 4.47 11.56 -0.44
N GLN A 29 5.26 10.51 -0.70
CA GLN A 29 4.96 9.49 -1.71
C GLN A 29 3.67 8.74 -1.37
N TYR A 30 3.54 8.24 -0.13
CA TYR A 30 2.35 7.52 0.31
C TYR A 30 1.07 8.36 0.23
N VAL A 31 1.11 9.61 0.70
CA VAL A 31 -0.07 10.49 0.64
C VAL A 31 -0.45 10.81 -0.79
N SER A 32 0.53 11.12 -1.66
CA SER A 32 0.31 11.34 -3.09
C SER A 32 -0.31 10.12 -3.77
N GLN A 33 0.14 8.92 -3.41
CA GLN A 33 -0.40 7.68 -3.96
C GLN A 33 -1.87 7.50 -3.62
N PHE A 34 -2.24 7.68 -2.34
CA PHE A 34 -3.60 7.41 -1.88
C PHE A 34 -4.63 8.46 -2.30
N GLN A 35 -4.21 9.67 -2.70
CA GLN A 35 -5.09 10.73 -3.23
C GLN A 35 -4.96 10.95 -4.75
N GLY A 36 -3.91 10.44 -5.38
CA GLY A 36 -3.70 10.52 -6.83
C GLY A 36 -2.98 11.77 -7.32
N ASP A 37 -2.54 12.65 -6.43
CA ASP A 37 -1.77 13.85 -6.77
C ASP A 37 -0.89 14.33 -5.60
N SER A 38 -0.08 15.37 -5.85
CA SER A 38 0.85 15.93 -4.88
C SER A 38 0.33 17.21 -4.19
N ASN A 39 -0.98 17.46 -4.27
CA ASN A 39 -1.58 18.65 -3.71
C ASN A 39 -1.94 18.49 -2.22
N HIS A 40 -0.91 18.43 -1.37
CA HIS A 40 -1.03 18.33 0.08
C HIS A 40 0.15 19.04 0.77
N THR A 41 0.09 19.14 2.10
CA THR A 41 1.14 19.84 2.89
C THR A 41 2.18 18.90 3.49
N VAL A 42 2.05 17.59 3.26
CA VAL A 42 3.00 16.59 3.77
C VAL A 42 4.32 16.69 3.01
N ARG A 43 5.42 16.94 3.74
CA ARG A 43 6.78 17.08 3.22
C ARG A 43 7.80 16.58 4.23
N ASN A 44 8.93 16.04 3.74
CA ASN A 44 10.07 15.68 4.57
C ASN A 44 9.73 14.79 5.77
N ASP A 45 8.84 13.82 5.59
CA ASP A 45 8.40 12.88 6.63
C ASP A 45 7.85 13.55 7.90
N CYS A 46 7.27 14.75 7.77
CA CYS A 46 6.68 15.44 8.89
C CYS A 46 5.59 14.59 9.57
N ALA A 47 5.51 14.65 10.90
CA ALA A 47 4.44 13.97 11.63
C ALA A 47 3.06 14.57 11.32
N PRO A 48 1.98 13.78 11.29
CA PRO A 48 0.62 14.26 11.05
C PRO A 48 0.25 15.42 12.00
N SER A 49 -0.10 16.56 11.44
CA SER A 49 -0.43 17.78 12.15
C SER A 49 -1.26 18.70 11.26
N PRO A 50 -1.82 19.80 11.77
CA PRO A 50 -2.53 20.78 10.93
C PRO A 50 -1.71 21.36 9.77
N THR A 51 -0.38 21.35 9.88
CA THR A 51 0.55 21.80 8.83
C THR A 51 1.18 20.66 8.03
N CYS A 52 0.89 19.41 8.37
CA CYS A 52 1.40 18.21 7.72
C CYS A 52 0.26 17.19 7.54
N GLN A 53 -0.58 17.43 6.55
CA GLN A 53 -1.79 16.63 6.30
C GLN A 53 -2.29 16.83 4.87
N SER A 54 -3.26 16.00 4.48
CA SER A 54 -4.09 16.21 3.30
C SER A 54 -5.57 16.29 3.68
N THR A 55 -6.30 17.18 3.01
CA THR A 55 -7.76 17.28 3.09
C THR A 55 -8.45 16.77 1.83
N ALA A 56 -7.68 16.33 0.85
CA ALA A 56 -8.18 15.79 -0.42
C ALA A 56 -8.98 14.51 -0.20
N ASP A 57 -9.77 14.14 -1.20
CA ASP A 57 -10.34 12.80 -1.29
C ASP A 57 -9.24 11.76 -1.44
N ASN A 58 -9.49 10.56 -0.95
CA ASN A 58 -8.49 9.51 -0.86
C ASN A 58 -9.13 8.12 -0.91
N LEU A 59 -8.33 7.10 -1.13
CA LEU A 59 -8.83 5.73 -1.27
C LEU A 59 -9.61 5.25 -0.03
N PHE A 60 -9.19 5.61 1.19
CA PHE A 60 -9.88 5.19 2.41
C PHE A 60 -11.29 5.80 2.48
N ARG A 61 -11.43 7.09 2.16
CA ARG A 61 -12.73 7.76 2.10
C ARG A 61 -13.60 7.22 0.98
N GLN A 62 -13.03 7.00 -0.21
CA GLN A 62 -13.78 6.41 -1.33
C GLN A 62 -14.34 5.04 -0.96
N ALA A 63 -13.51 4.16 -0.38
CA ALA A 63 -13.95 2.84 0.06
C ALA A 63 -15.09 2.95 1.08
N ARG A 64 -14.92 3.76 2.14
CA ARG A 64 -15.95 3.98 3.15
C ARG A 64 -17.25 4.50 2.54
N THR A 65 -17.18 5.48 1.64
CA THR A 65 -18.37 6.04 0.98
C THR A 65 -19.09 4.99 0.12
N ALA A 66 -18.37 4.04 -0.44
CA ALA A 66 -18.91 2.92 -1.20
C ALA A 66 -19.38 1.74 -0.31
N GLY A 67 -19.33 1.87 1.01
CA GLY A 67 -19.68 0.79 1.94
C GLY A 67 -18.65 -0.34 2.00
N LEU A 68 -17.41 -0.09 1.54
CA LEU A 68 -16.30 -1.02 1.57
C LEU A 68 -15.39 -0.75 2.78
N THR A 69 -14.65 -1.76 3.21
CA THR A 69 -13.67 -1.66 4.29
C THR A 69 -12.27 -1.45 3.73
N ALA A 70 -11.59 -0.38 4.18
CA ALA A 70 -10.19 -0.10 3.86
C ALA A 70 -9.42 0.15 5.16
N VAL A 71 -8.39 -0.65 5.44
CA VAL A 71 -7.67 -0.61 6.71
C VAL A 71 -6.16 -0.57 6.48
N ASN A 72 -5.50 0.34 7.18
CA ASN A 72 -4.05 0.38 7.31
C ASN A 72 -3.65 -0.32 8.61
N TYR A 73 -3.07 -1.49 8.51
CA TYR A 73 -2.56 -2.26 9.65
C TYR A 73 -1.12 -1.87 9.96
N VAL A 74 -0.84 -1.52 11.21
CA VAL A 74 0.46 -0.98 11.62
C VAL A 74 1.14 -1.93 12.62
N GLU A 75 2.28 -2.51 12.21
CA GLU A 75 3.08 -3.35 13.08
C GLU A 75 3.71 -2.50 14.22
N GLY A 76 3.69 -3.02 15.44
CA GLY A 76 4.17 -2.30 16.63
C GLY A 76 3.18 -1.31 17.23
N ALA A 77 2.10 -0.95 16.54
CA ALA A 77 1.01 -0.17 17.15
C ALA A 77 0.27 -1.02 18.20
N THR A 78 -0.12 -0.39 19.30
CA THR A 78 -0.82 -1.06 20.40
C THR A 78 -2.31 -0.77 20.43
N THR A 79 -2.72 0.38 19.90
CA THR A 79 -4.10 0.88 19.85
C THR A 79 -4.47 1.33 18.43
N ALA A 80 -5.77 1.40 18.17
CA ALA A 80 -6.27 1.98 16.92
C ALA A 80 -5.91 3.47 16.82
N CYS A 81 -5.87 4.00 15.59
CA CYS A 81 -5.48 5.38 15.28
C CYS A 81 -4.11 5.77 15.88
N SER A 82 -3.17 4.83 15.93
CA SER A 82 -1.80 5.07 16.38
C SER A 82 -0.80 4.39 15.45
N SER A 83 0.43 4.90 15.48
CA SER A 83 1.58 4.33 14.79
C SER A 83 2.67 3.94 15.78
N SER A 84 3.62 3.11 15.38
CA SER A 84 4.79 2.80 16.19
C SER A 84 5.92 3.77 15.87
N GLY A 85 5.98 4.89 16.61
CA GLY A 85 7.13 5.81 16.52
C GLY A 85 7.46 6.23 15.08
N ASN A 86 8.65 5.91 14.62
CA ASN A 86 9.19 6.34 13.32
C ASN A 86 8.43 5.77 12.10
N ALA A 87 7.68 4.69 12.24
CA ALA A 87 6.86 4.15 11.16
C ALA A 87 5.67 5.04 10.78
N THR A 88 5.38 6.11 11.53
CA THR A 88 4.26 7.03 11.22
C THR A 88 4.29 7.54 9.79
N LYS A 89 5.47 7.82 9.25
CA LYS A 89 5.65 8.28 7.86
C LYS A 89 5.19 7.26 6.81
N HIS A 90 5.11 5.99 7.17
CA HIS A 90 4.63 4.90 6.33
C HIS A 90 3.15 4.54 6.59
N VAL A 91 2.39 5.40 7.31
CA VAL A 91 0.98 5.18 7.63
C VAL A 91 0.12 6.25 6.95
N PRO A 92 -0.17 6.12 5.63
CA PRO A 92 -0.89 7.15 4.87
C PRO A 92 -2.23 7.54 5.46
N ALA A 93 -2.99 6.60 6.02
CA ALA A 93 -4.30 6.87 6.61
C ALA A 93 -4.27 7.89 7.76
N MET A 94 -3.13 8.08 8.43
CA MET A 94 -2.99 9.06 9.50
C MET A 94 -2.87 10.51 9.02
N TYR A 95 -2.55 10.72 7.75
CA TYR A 95 -2.35 12.06 7.18
C TYR A 95 -3.62 12.67 6.59
N PHE A 96 -4.66 11.87 6.34
CA PHE A 96 -5.92 12.38 5.81
C PHE A 96 -6.79 12.94 6.92
N LYS A 97 -7.17 14.22 6.79
CA LYS A 97 -7.93 14.99 7.79
C LYS A 97 -9.10 15.77 7.19
N GLY A 98 -9.37 15.57 5.89
CA GLY A 98 -10.50 16.19 5.20
C GLY A 98 -11.82 15.53 5.53
N ALA A 99 -12.92 16.26 5.31
CA ALA A 99 -14.28 15.79 5.58
C ALA A 99 -14.38 15.14 6.97
N ASP A 100 -14.71 13.82 7.00
CA ASP A 100 -14.87 13.03 8.22
C ASP A 100 -13.70 12.08 8.51
N ASP A 101 -12.59 12.14 7.75
CA ASP A 101 -11.48 11.18 7.87
C ASP A 101 -10.93 11.08 9.30
N ALA A 102 -10.83 12.22 10.00
CA ALA A 102 -10.33 12.23 11.37
C ALA A 102 -11.23 11.44 12.33
N ALA A 103 -12.54 11.47 12.13
CA ALA A 103 -13.51 10.72 12.94
C ALA A 103 -13.41 9.21 12.69
N HIS A 104 -12.99 8.79 11.48
CA HIS A 104 -12.86 7.40 11.08
C HIS A 104 -11.44 6.83 11.25
N CYS A 105 -10.51 7.59 11.83
CA CYS A 105 -9.13 7.16 12.01
C CYS A 105 -9.03 5.80 12.74
N ALA A 106 -9.81 5.59 13.80
CA ALA A 106 -9.77 4.35 14.56
C ALA A 106 -10.30 3.13 13.78
N GLU A 107 -11.11 3.32 12.77
CA GLU A 107 -11.58 2.26 11.87
C GLU A 107 -10.53 1.96 10.80
N GLN A 108 -9.86 2.98 10.32
CA GLN A 108 -8.93 2.91 9.18
C GLN A 108 -7.49 2.61 9.57
N VAL A 109 -7.08 2.85 10.82
CA VAL A 109 -5.73 2.57 11.31
C VAL A 109 -5.81 1.62 12.48
N GLN A 110 -5.34 0.39 12.30
CA GLN A 110 -5.45 -0.70 13.26
C GLN A 110 -4.07 -1.29 13.59
N PRO A 111 -3.86 -1.76 14.83
CA PRO A 111 -2.67 -2.56 15.13
C PRO A 111 -2.60 -3.81 14.25
N TYR A 112 -1.41 -4.19 13.81
CA TYR A 112 -1.21 -5.38 12.97
C TYR A 112 -1.69 -6.69 13.63
N LYS A 113 -1.70 -6.77 14.96
CA LYS A 113 -2.28 -7.92 15.69
C LYS A 113 -3.76 -8.18 15.39
N ASN A 114 -4.46 -7.18 14.83
CA ASN A 114 -5.87 -7.28 14.41
C ASN A 114 -6.02 -7.70 12.94
N PHE A 115 -4.92 -7.92 12.22
CA PHE A 115 -4.94 -8.42 10.85
C PHE A 115 -5.30 -9.89 10.84
N ASP A 116 -6.51 -10.21 10.38
CA ASP A 116 -6.99 -11.58 10.26
C ASP A 116 -6.99 -12.02 8.79
N ILE A 117 -6.09 -12.95 8.46
CA ILE A 117 -5.97 -13.50 7.09
C ILE A 117 -7.19 -14.31 6.64
N ASN A 118 -8.07 -14.69 7.55
CA ASN A 118 -9.30 -15.41 7.23
C ASN A 118 -10.48 -14.46 6.96
N HIS A 119 -10.36 -13.21 7.41
CA HIS A 119 -11.39 -12.16 7.27
C HIS A 119 -10.78 -10.85 6.81
N LEU A 120 -10.23 -10.85 5.59
CA LEU A 120 -9.60 -9.67 5.01
C LEU A 120 -10.64 -8.57 4.74
N PRO A 121 -10.31 -7.28 4.98
CA PRO A 121 -11.09 -6.17 4.47
C PRO A 121 -11.03 -6.14 2.94
N ASN A 122 -11.86 -5.30 2.31
CA ASN A 122 -11.80 -5.11 0.86
C ASN A 122 -10.45 -4.55 0.40
N PHE A 123 -9.82 -3.70 1.22
CA PHE A 123 -8.47 -3.20 1.04
C PHE A 123 -7.70 -3.23 2.35
N ALA A 124 -6.56 -3.91 2.37
CA ALA A 124 -5.62 -3.94 3.49
C ALA A 124 -4.29 -3.33 3.05
N PHE A 125 -3.83 -2.30 3.77
CA PHE A 125 -2.48 -1.78 3.65
C PHE A 125 -1.70 -2.12 4.91
N VAL A 126 -0.61 -2.85 4.78
CA VAL A 126 0.20 -3.27 5.93
C VAL A 126 1.47 -2.42 5.97
N THR A 127 1.68 -1.74 7.09
CA THR A 127 2.90 -1.00 7.41
C THR A 127 3.72 -1.81 8.41
N PRO A 128 4.84 -2.44 8.01
CA PRO A 128 5.75 -3.10 8.93
C PRO A 128 6.48 -2.09 9.83
N THR A 129 7.23 -2.57 10.83
CA THR A 129 8.17 -1.72 11.57
C THR A 129 9.30 -1.27 10.66
N MET A 130 9.99 -0.18 11.03
CA MET A 130 11.13 0.37 10.28
C MET A 130 12.27 -0.65 10.04
N CYS A 131 12.34 -1.69 10.87
CA CYS A 131 13.27 -2.79 10.66
C CYS A 131 12.75 -3.79 9.61
N ASN A 132 11.46 -4.10 9.65
CA ASN A 132 10.85 -5.13 8.81
C ASN A 132 10.48 -4.61 7.41
N ASP A 133 10.34 -3.29 7.23
CA ASP A 133 10.08 -2.67 5.94
C ASP A 133 11.34 -2.40 5.11
N GLY A 134 12.52 -2.50 5.73
CA GLY A 134 13.81 -2.32 5.06
C GLY A 134 14.44 -0.95 5.24
N HIS A 135 13.81 -0.04 5.97
CA HIS A 135 14.36 1.29 6.22
C HIS A 135 15.59 1.25 7.14
N ASP A 136 15.49 0.54 8.28
CA ASP A 136 16.53 0.53 9.31
C ASP A 136 17.35 -0.77 9.36
N CYS A 137 16.89 -1.86 8.76
CA CYS A 137 17.51 -3.17 8.87
C CYS A 137 17.87 -3.78 7.51
N SER A 138 18.59 -4.91 7.58
CA SER A 138 19.11 -5.56 6.38
C SER A 138 18.02 -6.24 5.54
N ASN A 139 18.31 -6.41 4.26
CA ASN A 139 17.50 -7.17 3.33
C ASN A 139 17.17 -8.60 3.80
N THR A 140 18.01 -9.20 4.65
CA THR A 140 17.75 -10.53 5.23
C THR A 140 16.57 -10.48 6.21
N VAL A 141 16.48 -9.43 7.02
CA VAL A 141 15.37 -9.23 7.95
C VAL A 141 14.06 -9.03 7.19
N VAL A 142 14.08 -8.17 6.19
CA VAL A 142 12.91 -7.92 5.31
C VAL A 142 12.44 -9.21 4.65
N ASP A 143 13.34 -9.97 4.04
CA ASP A 143 13.01 -11.20 3.34
C ASP A 143 12.40 -12.26 4.28
N ALA A 144 12.91 -12.36 5.52
CA ALA A 144 12.36 -13.24 6.54
C ALA A 144 10.96 -12.80 7.00
N TRP A 145 10.74 -11.49 7.17
CA TRP A 145 9.44 -10.95 7.53
C TRP A 145 8.41 -11.21 6.43
N VAL A 146 8.77 -10.95 5.18
CA VAL A 146 7.92 -11.21 4.01
C VAL A 146 7.62 -12.70 3.87
N ALA A 147 8.61 -13.57 4.04
CA ALA A 147 8.41 -15.01 4.00
C ALA A 147 7.40 -15.50 5.04
N THR A 148 7.43 -14.93 6.23
CA THR A 148 6.52 -15.27 7.32
C THR A 148 5.12 -14.71 7.08
N ASN A 149 5.01 -13.41 6.87
CA ASN A 149 3.72 -12.69 6.90
C ASN A 149 2.99 -12.77 5.54
N VAL A 150 3.68 -12.48 4.44
CA VAL A 150 3.09 -12.64 3.10
C VAL A 150 2.91 -14.10 2.78
N GLY A 151 3.87 -14.95 3.15
CA GLY A 151 3.76 -16.41 3.02
C GLY A 151 2.53 -16.98 3.71
N ALA A 152 2.18 -16.48 4.90
CA ALA A 152 0.96 -16.87 5.59
C ALA A 152 -0.31 -16.48 4.81
N VAL A 153 -0.35 -15.28 4.23
CA VAL A 153 -1.48 -14.86 3.37
C VAL A 153 -1.60 -15.74 2.13
N LEU A 154 -0.50 -15.98 1.42
CA LEU A 154 -0.48 -16.78 0.20
C LEU A 154 -0.88 -18.25 0.42
N ASN A 155 -0.66 -18.76 1.63
CA ASN A 155 -1.06 -20.12 2.02
C ASN A 155 -2.45 -20.19 2.69
N SER A 156 -3.17 -19.08 2.80
CA SER A 156 -4.47 -19.03 3.45
C SER A 156 -5.60 -19.57 2.57
N ALA A 157 -6.66 -20.04 3.22
CA ALA A 157 -7.90 -20.41 2.52
C ALA A 157 -8.55 -19.19 1.81
N THR A 158 -8.38 -17.99 2.34
CA THR A 158 -8.89 -16.76 1.74
C THR A 158 -8.19 -16.48 0.40
N TYR A 159 -6.86 -16.61 0.35
CA TYR A 159 -6.12 -16.45 -0.91
C TYR A 159 -6.47 -17.54 -1.93
N ALA A 160 -6.65 -18.78 -1.48
CA ALA A 160 -7.02 -19.92 -2.33
C ALA A 160 -8.38 -19.76 -3.03
N GLN A 161 -9.25 -18.84 -2.57
CA GLN A 161 -10.49 -18.49 -3.26
C GLN A 161 -10.27 -17.73 -4.57
N GLY A 162 -9.05 -17.26 -4.86
CA GLY A 162 -8.68 -16.63 -6.12
C GLY A 162 -9.17 -15.18 -6.29
N ARG A 163 -9.61 -14.53 -5.22
CA ARG A 163 -10.14 -13.15 -5.25
C ARG A 163 -9.26 -12.14 -4.50
N THR A 164 -8.06 -12.54 -4.11
CA THR A 164 -7.12 -11.69 -3.37
C THR A 164 -5.90 -11.41 -4.25
N LEU A 165 -5.64 -10.13 -4.50
CA LEU A 165 -4.37 -9.65 -5.03
C LEU A 165 -3.48 -9.26 -3.86
N VAL A 166 -2.26 -9.78 -3.82
CA VAL A 166 -1.23 -9.36 -2.87
C VAL A 166 -0.21 -8.52 -3.60
N GLU A 167 0.05 -7.35 -3.08
CA GLU A 167 1.06 -6.44 -3.60
C GLU A 167 2.21 -6.30 -2.60
N ILE A 168 3.44 -6.38 -3.10
CA ILE A 168 4.64 -6.01 -2.37
C ILE A 168 5.29 -4.90 -3.16
N TRP A 169 5.45 -3.73 -2.56
CA TRP A 169 6.05 -2.59 -3.22
C TRP A 169 6.80 -1.69 -2.21
N TYR A 170 7.72 -0.94 -2.77
CA TYR A 170 8.56 -0.01 -2.04
C TYR A 170 8.38 1.39 -2.63
N ASP A 171 8.47 2.41 -1.80
CA ASP A 171 8.19 3.80 -2.14
C ASP A 171 9.38 4.56 -2.71
N GLU A 172 10.59 4.09 -2.46
CA GLU A 172 11.80 4.77 -2.85
C GLU A 172 12.85 3.82 -3.44
N ALA A 173 13.81 4.38 -4.17
CA ALA A 173 14.96 3.74 -4.82
C ALA A 173 14.62 2.91 -6.07
N HIS A 174 15.64 2.69 -6.90
CA HIS A 174 15.55 1.89 -8.11
C HIS A 174 16.77 0.96 -8.23
N PRO A 175 16.57 -0.28 -8.67
CA PRO A 175 15.29 -0.98 -8.85
C PRO A 175 14.71 -1.47 -7.53
N VAL A 176 13.40 -1.39 -7.36
CA VAL A 176 12.70 -1.95 -6.22
C VAL A 176 11.88 -3.17 -6.63
N PRO A 177 11.74 -4.19 -5.77
CA PRO A 177 10.97 -5.39 -6.08
C PRO A 177 9.47 -5.14 -5.90
N ASN A 178 8.85 -4.44 -6.86
CA ASN A 178 7.41 -4.23 -6.87
C ASN A 178 6.74 -5.40 -7.58
N LEU A 179 5.91 -6.15 -6.84
CA LEU A 179 5.34 -7.42 -7.24
C LEU A 179 3.82 -7.43 -7.10
N TYR A 180 3.13 -8.01 -8.10
CA TYR A 180 1.71 -8.35 -8.00
C TYR A 180 1.58 -9.87 -8.02
N ILE A 181 0.92 -10.41 -6.99
CA ILE A 181 0.81 -11.83 -6.73
C ILE A 181 -0.68 -12.19 -6.62
N ALA A 182 -1.19 -12.89 -7.62
CA ALA A 182 -2.53 -13.47 -7.62
C ALA A 182 -2.51 -14.73 -8.48
N PRO A 183 -3.43 -15.69 -8.27
CA PRO A 183 -3.48 -16.91 -9.07
C PRO A 183 -3.65 -16.67 -10.56
N THR A 184 -4.26 -15.56 -10.93
CA THR A 184 -4.57 -15.15 -12.31
C THR A 184 -3.67 -14.02 -12.82
N ALA A 185 -2.72 -13.52 -12.00
CA ALA A 185 -1.80 -12.46 -12.42
C ALA A 185 -0.87 -12.93 -13.54
N TYR A 186 -0.46 -11.99 -14.38
CA TYR A 186 0.59 -12.23 -15.37
C TYR A 186 1.87 -12.70 -14.68
N THR A 187 2.55 -13.68 -15.24
CA THR A 187 3.84 -14.15 -14.73
C THR A 187 4.96 -13.63 -15.61
N GLY A 188 5.84 -12.81 -15.05
CA GLY A 188 6.99 -12.29 -15.76
C GLY A 188 7.32 -10.84 -15.44
N SER A 189 8.30 -10.30 -16.16
CA SER A 189 8.75 -8.91 -16.03
C SER A 189 7.97 -8.00 -16.96
N VAL A 190 7.43 -6.91 -16.42
CA VAL A 190 6.72 -5.87 -17.17
C VAL A 190 7.63 -4.65 -17.27
N ALA A 191 7.94 -4.24 -18.51
CA ALA A 191 8.77 -3.08 -18.81
C ALA A 191 7.94 -1.81 -19.08
N THR A 192 6.61 -1.89 -19.06
CA THR A 192 5.76 -0.70 -19.20
C THR A 192 6.01 0.24 -18.04
N PRO A 193 6.29 1.53 -18.28
CA PRO A 193 6.45 2.51 -17.23
C PRO A 193 5.16 2.61 -16.38
N VAL A 194 5.30 2.48 -15.08
CA VAL A 194 4.21 2.60 -14.12
C VAL A 194 4.61 3.51 -12.97
N THR A 195 3.62 4.10 -12.32
CA THR A 195 3.82 4.99 -11.17
C THR A 195 2.84 4.62 -10.05
N TYR A 196 2.97 5.24 -8.89
CA TYR A 196 1.99 5.14 -7.79
C TYR A 196 0.56 5.44 -8.23
N ARG A 197 0.38 6.35 -9.21
CA ARG A 197 -0.94 6.67 -9.76
C ARG A 197 -1.55 5.49 -10.52
N SER A 198 -0.71 4.70 -11.18
CA SER A 198 -1.15 3.45 -11.82
C SER A 198 -1.58 2.41 -10.77
N THR A 199 -0.88 2.34 -9.65
CA THR A 199 -1.24 1.47 -8.52
C THR A 199 -2.55 1.91 -7.88
N LEU A 200 -2.72 3.22 -7.61
CA LEU A 200 -4.01 3.74 -7.11
C LEU A 200 -5.15 3.40 -8.09
N ARG A 201 -4.93 3.57 -9.40
CA ARG A 201 -5.92 3.21 -10.42
C ARG A 201 -6.30 1.73 -10.35
N LEU A 202 -5.31 0.84 -10.17
CA LEU A 202 -5.58 -0.59 -10.01
C LEU A 202 -6.45 -0.87 -8.79
N TRP A 203 -6.14 -0.26 -7.65
CA TRP A 203 -6.93 -0.44 -6.42
C TRP A 203 -8.37 0.03 -6.61
N GLN A 204 -8.55 1.21 -7.21
CA GLN A 204 -9.88 1.76 -7.51
C GLN A 204 -10.67 0.86 -8.46
N ASP A 205 -10.07 0.45 -9.55
CA ASP A 205 -10.71 -0.43 -10.53
C ASP A 205 -11.08 -1.80 -9.93
N SER A 206 -10.21 -2.35 -9.07
CA SER A 206 -10.45 -3.64 -8.40
C SER A 206 -11.57 -3.57 -7.35
N LEU A 207 -11.76 -2.40 -6.76
CA LEU A 207 -12.80 -2.12 -5.76
C LEU A 207 -14.10 -1.56 -6.38
N GLY A 208 -14.13 -1.33 -7.69
CA GLY A 208 -15.28 -0.73 -8.37
C GLY A 208 -15.47 0.76 -8.04
N LEU A 209 -14.39 1.46 -7.66
CA LEU A 209 -14.39 2.88 -7.31
C LEU A 209 -14.07 3.75 -8.53
N GLY A 210 -14.51 5.01 -8.48
CA GLY A 210 -14.10 6.02 -9.45
C GLY A 210 -12.62 6.41 -9.27
N CYS A 211 -11.97 6.86 -10.35
CA CYS A 211 -10.59 7.33 -10.26
C CYS A 211 -10.49 8.69 -9.52
N LEU A 212 -9.34 8.95 -8.91
CA LEU A 212 -8.99 10.22 -8.26
C LEU A 212 -7.86 10.90 -9.01
N SER A 213 -8.05 12.17 -9.33
CA SER A 213 -7.00 13.06 -9.82
C SER A 213 -6.11 12.41 -10.90
N GLY A 214 -4.81 12.32 -10.71
CA GLY A 214 -3.87 11.76 -11.67
C GLY A 214 -4.03 10.26 -11.95
N SER A 215 -4.76 9.52 -11.11
CA SER A 215 -5.03 8.09 -11.39
C SER A 215 -5.94 7.91 -12.61
N CYS A 216 -6.77 8.91 -12.93
CA CYS A 216 -7.70 8.85 -14.07
C CYS A 216 -7.00 8.72 -15.43
N GLY A 217 -5.82 9.30 -15.57
CA GLY A 217 -5.00 9.23 -16.79
C GLY A 217 -3.90 8.17 -16.74
N SER A 218 -3.82 7.39 -15.67
CA SER A 218 -2.73 6.45 -15.47
C SER A 218 -2.94 5.10 -16.17
N THR A 219 -1.84 4.38 -16.39
CA THR A 219 -1.86 3.04 -17.02
C THR A 219 -2.78 2.10 -16.25
N ASN A 220 -3.66 1.42 -16.97
CA ASN A 220 -4.52 0.38 -16.39
C ASN A 220 -3.73 -0.91 -16.19
N LEU A 221 -3.61 -1.35 -14.94
CA LEU A 221 -2.82 -2.52 -14.54
C LEU A 221 -3.69 -3.79 -14.32
N ARG A 222 -5.02 -3.70 -14.42
CA ARG A 222 -5.92 -4.87 -14.22
C ARG A 222 -5.53 -6.08 -15.06
N PRO A 223 -5.20 -5.95 -16.37
CA PRO A 223 -4.81 -7.12 -17.17
C PRO A 223 -3.57 -7.83 -16.66
N LEU A 224 -2.69 -7.12 -15.93
CA LEU A 224 -1.47 -7.69 -15.33
C LEU A 224 -1.72 -8.29 -13.94
N ALA A 225 -2.65 -7.71 -13.20
CA ALA A 225 -3.02 -8.16 -11.86
C ALA A 225 -3.99 -9.36 -11.85
N GLY A 226 -4.62 -9.65 -12.99
CA GLY A 226 -5.59 -10.75 -13.10
C GLY A 226 -6.93 -10.45 -12.43
N THR A 227 -7.30 -9.16 -12.33
CA THR A 227 -8.53 -8.71 -11.65
C THR A 227 -9.54 -8.09 -12.60
#